data_e7a0e68f23bb6f1c3574dda84e272958
#
_entry.id   e7a0e68f23bb6f1c3574dda84e272958
#
_cell.length_a   1.000
_cell.length_b   1.000
_cell.length_c   1.000
_cell.angle_alpha   90.00
_cell.angle_beta   90.00
_cell.angle_gamma   90.00
#
_symmetry.space_group_name_H-M   'P 1'
#
loop_
_entity.id
_entity.type
_entity.pdbx_description
1 polymer ?
#
loop_
_entity_poly.entity_id
_entity_poly.type
_entity_poly.pdbx_seq_one_letter_code
_entity_poly.pdbx_strand_id
1 'polypeptide(L)'
;MAEKRLMIDTSILIDYFRKTDKANSKLIAHFSQYNQLYISSITEFEVFNGATETHKKFWEGMLTRLIVLNFDSQTARKAAEIVTSLKTKRKTIDKPDLFIAATAVVHDLAFDTLNLKHFSHIDSLNLLIKSNT
;
A
#
# COMPACT_ATOMS: atom_id res chain seq x y z
N MET A 1 21.98 -12.46 2.50
CA MET A 1 20.68 -12.30 3.14
C MET A 1 19.69 -11.64 2.19
N ALA A 2 18.47 -12.10 2.18
CA ALA A 2 17.45 -11.49 1.36
C ALA A 2 17.15 -10.07 1.84
N GLU A 3 16.94 -9.15 0.92
CA GLU A 3 16.51 -7.80 1.26
C GLU A 3 15.11 -7.82 1.87
N LYS A 4 14.92 -7.03 2.91
CA LYS A 4 13.59 -6.85 3.49
C LYS A 4 12.83 -5.82 2.68
N ARG A 5 11.72 -6.24 2.10
CA ARG A 5 10.88 -5.41 1.23
C ARG A 5 9.45 -5.38 1.78
N LEU A 6 8.84 -4.23 1.72
CA LEU A 6 7.47 -4.03 2.17
C LEU A 6 6.73 -3.10 1.22
N MET A 7 5.50 -3.44 0.90
CA MET A 7 4.60 -2.51 0.20
C MET A 7 3.64 -1.90 1.21
N ILE A 8 3.40 -0.60 1.09
CA ILE A 8 2.48 0.15 1.94
C ILE A 8 1.35 0.72 1.11
N ASP A 9 0.19 0.90 1.72
CA ASP A 9 -0.92 1.54 1.04
C ASP A 9 -0.96 3.04 1.33
N THR A 10 -1.92 3.71 0.75
CA THR A 10 -2.10 5.15 0.87
C THR A 10 -2.28 5.60 2.32
N SER A 11 -2.93 4.78 3.16
CA SER A 11 -3.19 5.15 4.56
C SER A 11 -1.91 5.39 5.36
N ILE A 12 -0.85 4.62 5.08
CA ILE A 12 0.45 4.77 5.77
C ILE A 12 1.08 6.12 5.41
N LEU A 13 1.01 6.52 4.14
CA LEU A 13 1.55 7.80 3.68
C LEU A 13 0.74 8.98 4.24
N ILE A 14 -0.58 8.88 4.23
CA ILE A 14 -1.45 9.94 4.75
C ILE A 14 -1.25 10.10 6.26
N ASP A 15 -1.09 8.99 6.99
CA ASP A 15 -0.77 9.03 8.42
C ASP A 15 0.49 9.86 8.69
N TYR A 16 1.56 9.59 7.94
CA TYR A 16 2.80 10.35 8.06
C TYR A 16 2.58 11.84 7.75
N PHE A 17 1.86 12.12 6.67
CA PHE A 17 1.61 13.49 6.22
C PHE A 17 0.85 14.30 7.29
N ARG A 18 -0.11 13.67 7.96
CA ARG A 18 -0.98 14.34 8.94
C ARG A 18 -0.40 14.43 10.34
N LYS A 19 0.56 13.59 10.70
CA LYS A 19 1.12 13.60 12.06
C LYS A 19 1.92 14.84 12.33
N THR A 20 1.70 15.41 13.51
CA THR A 20 2.55 16.49 14.05
C THR A 20 3.93 15.94 14.43
N ASP A 21 3.96 14.78 15.07
CA ASP A 21 5.21 14.09 15.41
C ASP A 21 5.48 12.99 14.40
N LYS A 22 6.09 13.37 13.30
CA LYS A 22 6.32 12.46 12.18
C LYS A 22 7.28 11.32 12.52
N ALA A 23 8.17 11.54 13.50
CA ALA A 23 9.11 10.49 13.92
C ALA A 23 8.41 9.27 14.51
N ASN A 24 7.19 9.43 15.03
CA ASN A 24 6.39 8.35 15.58
C ASN A 24 5.40 7.75 14.57
N SER A 25 5.54 8.07 13.29
CA SER A 25 4.68 7.49 12.26
C SER A 25 5.14 6.07 11.90
N LYS A 26 4.21 5.25 11.41
CA LYS A 26 4.53 3.92 10.89
C LYS A 26 5.50 3.99 9.72
N LEU A 27 5.37 5.01 8.87
CA LEU A 27 6.25 5.15 7.71
C LEU A 27 7.72 5.23 8.15
N ILE A 28 8.02 6.05 9.15
CA ILE A 28 9.39 6.20 9.64
C ILE A 28 9.90 4.89 10.27
N ALA A 29 9.04 4.21 11.04
CA ALA A 29 9.39 2.91 11.59
C ALA A 29 9.74 1.91 10.48
N HIS A 30 8.98 1.90 9.39
CA HIS A 30 9.24 1.02 8.26
C HIS A 30 10.53 1.36 7.53
N PHE A 31 10.85 2.65 7.37
CA PHE A 31 12.11 3.05 6.75
C PHE A 31 13.33 2.53 7.54
N SER A 32 13.20 2.40 8.86
CA SER A 32 14.30 1.89 9.68
C SER A 32 14.43 0.35 9.64
N GLN A 33 13.36 -0.37 9.29
CA GLN A 33 13.32 -1.83 9.36
C GLN A 33 13.43 -2.52 8.00
N TYR A 34 13.06 -1.84 6.91
CA TYR A 34 13.02 -2.42 5.57
C TYR A 34 14.03 -1.75 4.66
N ASN A 35 14.65 -2.55 3.80
CA ASN A 35 15.62 -2.05 2.82
C ASN A 35 14.94 -1.24 1.72
N GLN A 36 13.74 -1.66 1.33
CA GLN A 36 12.97 -1.02 0.26
C GLN A 36 11.50 -0.97 0.62
N LEU A 37 10.90 0.20 0.40
CA LEU A 37 9.46 0.37 0.53
C LEU A 37 8.86 0.64 -0.85
N TYR A 38 7.73 -0.02 -1.11
CA TYR A 38 7.04 0.03 -2.40
C TYR A 38 5.65 0.61 -2.22
N ILE A 39 5.18 1.29 -3.26
CA ILE A 39 3.78 1.72 -3.36
C ILE A 39 3.26 1.38 -4.75
N SER A 40 1.94 1.32 -4.88
CA SER A 40 1.28 1.20 -6.17
C SER A 40 1.20 2.58 -6.85
N SER A 41 1.20 2.60 -8.18
CA SER A 41 0.88 3.82 -8.93
C SER A 41 -0.52 4.34 -8.62
N ILE A 42 -1.42 3.49 -8.11
CA ILE A 42 -2.73 3.91 -7.62
C ILE A 42 -2.57 4.80 -6.38
N THR A 43 -1.69 4.41 -5.46
CA THR A 43 -1.36 5.24 -4.29
C THR A 43 -0.79 6.59 -4.74
N GLU A 44 0.10 6.58 -5.70
CA GLU A 44 0.64 7.81 -6.28
C GLU A 44 -0.48 8.72 -6.80
N PHE A 45 -1.42 8.16 -7.55
CA PHE A 45 -2.59 8.91 -8.01
C PHE A 45 -3.37 9.52 -6.82
N GLU A 46 -3.63 8.72 -5.79
CA GLU A 46 -4.44 9.16 -4.66
C GLU A 46 -3.81 10.33 -3.91
N VAL A 47 -2.50 10.31 -3.68
CA VAL A 47 -1.84 11.39 -2.95
C VAL A 47 -1.77 12.67 -3.79
N PHE A 48 -1.52 12.56 -5.08
CA PHE A 48 -1.47 13.75 -5.95
C PHE A 48 -2.84 14.32 -6.25
N ASN A 49 -3.85 13.47 -6.37
CA ASN A 49 -5.22 13.91 -6.64
C ASN A 49 -5.76 14.80 -5.53
N GLY A 50 -5.37 14.55 -4.28
CA GLY A 50 -5.80 15.35 -3.14
C GLY A 50 -4.86 16.51 -2.78
N ALA A 51 -3.77 16.70 -3.51
CA ALA A 51 -2.71 17.63 -3.10
C ALA A 51 -2.92 19.04 -3.63
N THR A 52 -2.66 20.03 -2.75
CA THR A 52 -2.49 21.43 -3.18
C THR A 52 -1.13 21.60 -3.85
N GLU A 53 -0.87 22.76 -4.44
CA GLU A 53 0.44 23.03 -5.07
C GLU A 53 1.61 22.87 -4.10
N THR A 54 1.44 23.34 -2.85
CA THR A 54 2.47 23.19 -1.82
C THR A 54 2.67 21.72 -1.46
N HIS A 55 1.57 20.96 -1.34
CA HIS A 55 1.63 19.54 -0.99
C HIS A 55 2.21 18.68 -2.11
N LYS A 56 2.06 19.09 -3.36
CA LYS A 56 2.66 18.37 -4.49
C LYS A 56 4.17 18.28 -4.36
N LYS A 57 4.82 19.36 -3.95
CA LYS A 57 6.28 19.35 -3.74
C LYS A 57 6.68 18.36 -2.65
N PHE A 58 5.89 18.34 -1.57
CA PHE A 58 6.11 17.38 -0.49
C PHE A 58 6.05 15.94 -1.02
N TRP A 59 5.00 15.62 -1.78
CA TRP A 59 4.82 14.27 -2.30
C TRP A 59 5.87 13.89 -3.34
N GLU A 60 6.27 14.82 -4.19
CA GLU A 60 7.35 14.58 -5.15
C GLU A 60 8.64 14.18 -4.43
N GLY A 61 8.97 14.88 -3.35
CA GLY A 61 10.14 14.55 -2.54
C GLY A 61 10.01 13.20 -1.85
N MET A 62 8.84 12.92 -1.26
CA MET A 62 8.60 11.65 -0.57
C MET A 62 8.69 10.47 -1.53
N LEU A 63 8.13 10.59 -2.73
CA LEU A 63 8.12 9.49 -3.69
C LEU A 63 9.50 9.14 -4.22
N THR A 64 10.48 10.04 -4.14
CA THR A 64 11.86 9.68 -4.51
C THR A 64 12.47 8.63 -3.57
N ARG A 65 11.90 8.46 -2.39
CA ARG A 65 12.35 7.49 -1.38
C ARG A 65 11.61 6.15 -1.46
N LEU A 66 10.66 6.04 -2.38
CA LEU A 66 9.80 4.86 -2.53
C LEU A 66 9.94 4.30 -3.94
N ILE A 67 9.66 3.02 -4.09
CA ILE A 67 9.62 2.38 -5.41
C ILE A 67 8.16 2.27 -5.83
N VAL A 68 7.81 2.87 -6.97
CA VAL A 68 6.44 2.84 -7.48
C VAL A 68 6.28 1.66 -8.43
N LEU A 69 5.30 0.82 -8.16
CA LEU A 69 4.95 -0.33 -8.99
C LEU A 69 3.75 0.00 -9.85
N ASN A 70 3.88 -0.21 -11.15
CA ASN A 70 2.84 0.15 -12.11
C ASN A 70 1.67 -0.83 -12.09
N PHE A 71 0.47 -0.31 -12.27
CA PHE A 71 -0.73 -1.12 -12.50
C PHE A 71 -0.73 -1.55 -13.96
N ASP A 72 -0.31 -2.79 -14.21
CA ASP A 72 -0.16 -3.32 -15.56
C ASP A 72 -1.19 -4.43 -15.87
N SER A 73 -1.06 -5.06 -17.02
CA SER A 73 -1.98 -6.12 -17.46
C SER A 73 -2.00 -7.30 -16.49
N GLN A 74 -0.84 -7.71 -15.99
CA GLN A 74 -0.76 -8.81 -15.03
C GLN A 74 -1.50 -8.46 -13.72
N THR A 75 -1.34 -7.24 -13.26
CA THR A 75 -2.02 -6.74 -12.06
C THR A 75 -3.53 -6.68 -12.27
N ALA A 76 -3.98 -6.24 -13.45
CA ALA A 76 -5.40 -6.19 -13.78
C ALA A 76 -6.03 -7.58 -13.72
N ARG A 77 -5.35 -8.59 -14.25
CA ARG A 77 -5.84 -9.97 -14.22
C ARG A 77 -5.89 -10.52 -12.80
N LYS A 78 -4.88 -10.22 -11.99
CA LYS A 78 -4.87 -10.61 -10.58
C LYS A 78 -6.01 -9.95 -9.82
N ALA A 79 -6.29 -8.69 -10.09
CA ALA A 79 -7.42 -7.99 -9.47
C ALA A 79 -8.74 -8.69 -9.78
N ALA A 80 -8.94 -9.13 -11.02
CA ALA A 80 -10.15 -9.88 -11.40
C ALA A 80 -10.27 -11.20 -10.64
N GLU A 81 -9.15 -11.92 -10.45
CA GLU A 81 -9.14 -13.16 -9.65
C GLU A 81 -9.53 -12.89 -8.20
N ILE A 82 -9.01 -11.81 -7.62
CA ILE A 82 -9.34 -11.42 -6.24
C ILE A 82 -10.83 -11.12 -6.10
N VAL A 83 -11.42 -10.41 -7.06
CA VAL A 83 -12.87 -10.12 -7.04
C VAL A 83 -13.67 -11.42 -7.05
N THR A 84 -13.30 -12.40 -7.90
CA THR A 84 -13.96 -13.69 -7.97
C THR A 84 -13.90 -14.41 -6.62
N SER A 85 -12.73 -14.42 -5.99
CA SER A 85 -12.54 -15.03 -4.66
C SER A 85 -13.41 -14.35 -3.61
N LEU A 86 -13.45 -13.01 -3.61
CA LEU A 86 -14.26 -12.25 -2.65
C LEU A 86 -15.75 -12.52 -2.82
N LYS A 87 -16.23 -12.68 -4.04
CA LYS A 87 -17.64 -12.99 -4.31
C LYS A 87 -18.06 -14.30 -3.65
N THR A 88 -17.19 -15.31 -3.63
CA THR A 88 -17.50 -16.58 -2.97
C THR A 88 -17.68 -16.40 -1.46
N LYS A 89 -17.06 -15.39 -0.89
CA LYS A 89 -17.15 -15.04 0.54
C LYS A 89 -18.25 -14.00 0.81
N ARG A 90 -18.95 -13.55 -0.22
CA ARG A 90 -19.93 -12.45 -0.14
C ARG A 90 -19.30 -11.16 0.41
N LYS A 91 -18.06 -10.88 -0.01
CA LYS A 91 -17.34 -9.68 0.37
C LYS A 91 -17.08 -8.80 -0.84
N THR A 92 -17.00 -7.50 -0.59
CA THR A 92 -16.70 -6.49 -1.61
C THR A 92 -15.46 -5.70 -1.19
N ILE A 93 -14.87 -5.01 -2.14
CA ILE A 93 -13.72 -4.15 -1.91
C ILE A 93 -13.81 -2.97 -2.88
N ASP A 94 -13.44 -1.78 -2.42
CA ASP A 94 -13.37 -0.62 -3.29
C ASP A 94 -12.25 -0.80 -4.31
N LYS A 95 -12.44 -0.27 -5.52
CA LYS A 95 -11.50 -0.49 -6.62
C LYS A 95 -10.07 -0.02 -6.33
N PRO A 96 -9.85 1.17 -5.76
CA PRO A 96 -8.47 1.56 -5.44
C PRO A 96 -7.78 0.55 -4.51
N ASP A 97 -8.45 0.11 -3.46
CA ASP A 97 -7.91 -0.87 -2.53
C ASP A 97 -7.64 -2.20 -3.23
N LEU A 98 -8.56 -2.63 -4.09
CA LEU A 98 -8.41 -3.84 -4.89
C LEU A 98 -7.14 -3.78 -5.75
N PHE A 99 -6.94 -2.67 -6.45
CA PHE A 99 -5.81 -2.52 -7.36
C PHE A 99 -4.48 -2.45 -6.60
N ILE A 100 -4.47 -1.79 -5.45
CA ILE A 100 -3.29 -1.73 -4.58
C ILE A 100 -2.95 -3.14 -4.07
N ALA A 101 -3.95 -3.88 -3.58
CA ALA A 101 -3.75 -5.25 -3.08
C ALA A 101 -3.25 -6.17 -4.18
N ALA A 102 -3.84 -6.09 -5.37
CA ALA A 102 -3.42 -6.91 -6.52
C ALA A 102 -1.96 -6.67 -6.88
N THR A 103 -1.50 -5.42 -6.78
CA THR A 103 -0.10 -5.07 -7.03
C THR A 103 0.82 -5.79 -6.06
N ALA A 104 0.48 -5.78 -4.77
CA ALA A 104 1.26 -6.47 -3.74
C ALA A 104 1.32 -7.98 -4.00
N VAL A 105 0.18 -8.57 -4.38
CA VAL A 105 0.10 -10.01 -4.65
C VAL A 105 0.96 -10.40 -5.85
N VAL A 106 0.88 -9.64 -6.94
CA VAL A 106 1.66 -9.91 -8.16
C VAL A 106 3.15 -9.87 -7.89
N HIS A 107 3.60 -8.93 -7.06
CA HIS A 107 5.02 -8.76 -6.74
C HIS A 107 5.48 -9.55 -5.53
N ASP A 108 4.58 -10.36 -4.94
CA ASP A 108 4.87 -11.21 -3.79
C ASP A 108 5.50 -10.41 -2.63
N LEU A 109 4.89 -9.27 -2.32
CA LEU A 109 5.37 -8.38 -1.26
C LEU A 109 4.50 -8.49 -0.01
N ALA A 110 5.14 -8.42 1.15
CA ALA A 110 4.41 -8.16 2.38
C ALA A 110 3.75 -6.78 2.26
N PHE A 111 2.60 -6.61 2.88
CA PHE A 111 1.77 -5.42 2.71
C PHE A 111 1.30 -4.90 4.05
N ASP A 112 1.46 -3.60 4.30
CA ASP A 112 0.97 -2.97 5.52
C ASP A 112 -0.03 -1.86 5.22
N THR A 113 -1.01 -1.74 6.10
CA THR A 113 -2.11 -0.78 5.98
C THR A 113 -2.62 -0.43 7.37
N LEU A 114 -3.19 0.76 7.51
CA LEU A 114 -3.94 1.15 8.70
C LEU A 114 -5.42 0.73 8.60
N ASN A 115 -5.85 0.26 7.44
CA ASN A 115 -7.25 -0.12 7.16
C ASN A 115 -7.38 -1.64 6.98
N LEU A 116 -6.96 -2.42 7.98
CA LEU A 116 -6.95 -3.88 7.89
C LEU A 116 -8.27 -4.48 7.45
N LYS A 117 -9.39 -3.90 7.87
CA LYS A 117 -10.73 -4.39 7.51
C LYS A 117 -10.97 -4.41 6.00
N HIS A 118 -10.36 -3.48 5.26
CA HIS A 118 -10.54 -3.39 3.81
C HIS A 118 -9.84 -4.54 3.09
N PHE A 119 -8.82 -5.14 3.69
CA PHE A 119 -7.93 -6.10 3.02
C PHE A 119 -7.97 -7.50 3.61
N SER A 120 -8.57 -7.69 4.79
CA SER A 120 -8.45 -8.92 5.57
C SER A 120 -9.06 -10.16 4.90
N HIS A 121 -9.95 -9.97 3.93
CA HIS A 121 -10.62 -11.08 3.26
C HIS A 121 -9.91 -11.54 1.98
N ILE A 122 -8.77 -10.94 1.66
CA ILE A 122 -7.98 -11.32 0.47
C ILE A 122 -6.96 -12.36 0.89
N ASP A 123 -7.24 -13.64 0.61
CA ASP A 123 -6.42 -14.76 1.08
C ASP A 123 -5.01 -14.74 0.50
N SER A 124 -4.86 -14.28 -0.74
CA SER A 124 -3.57 -14.27 -1.42
C SER A 124 -2.65 -13.13 -0.98
N LEU A 125 -3.18 -12.18 -0.22
CA LEU A 125 -2.41 -11.00 0.22
C LEU A 125 -1.63 -11.32 1.49
N ASN A 126 -0.34 -11.02 1.48
CA ASN A 126 0.53 -11.22 2.65
C ASN A 126 0.47 -9.99 3.55
N LEU A 127 -0.57 -9.91 4.38
CA LEU A 127 -0.75 -8.78 5.31
C LEU A 127 0.26 -8.85 6.45
N LEU A 128 0.90 -7.70 6.70
CA LEU A 128 1.74 -7.53 7.87
C LEU A 128 0.84 -7.29 9.08
N ILE A 129 0.60 -8.35 9.86
CA ILE A 129 -0.22 -8.26 11.05
C ILE A 129 0.71 -8.15 12.25
N LYS A 130 0.57 -7.06 13.02
CA LYS A 130 1.33 -6.94 14.26
C LYS A 130 0.83 -7.99 15.24
N SER A 131 1.77 -8.78 15.79
CA SER A 131 1.42 -9.62 16.92
C SER A 131 1.02 -8.72 18.10
N ASN A 132 -0.08 -9.04 18.74
CA ASN A 132 -0.51 -8.35 19.94
C ASN A 132 0.27 -8.89 21.14
N THR A 133 1.49 -8.46 21.21
CA THR A 133 2.27 -8.76 22.42
C THR A 133 2.32 -7.56 23.34
#